data_161d2df1e673e38ef35c83312e378832
#
_entry.id   161d2df1e673e38ef35c83312e378832
#
_cell.length_a   1.000
_cell.length_b   1.000
_cell.length_c   1.000
_cell.angle_alpha   90.00
_cell.angle_beta   90.00
_cell.angle_gamma   90.00
#
_symmetry.space_group_name_H-M   'P 1'
#
loop_
_entity.id
_entity.type
_entity.pdbx_description
1 polymer ?
#
loop_
_entity_poly.entity_id
_entity_poly.type
_entity_poly.pdbx_seq_one_letter_code
_entity_poly.pdbx_strand_id
1 'polypeptide(L)'
;MDLTQQWLASPAPGSAVKRTRVEYRLDGVQLEVDAVDCNDVAFERGAPVRSFPSWRLKRHYDGYHWMGALGVSIGFESLTERDCLIELDRTPGVVGVASQPMWIRWTTAGGLREHYPDYFVRLDGRQAVLMDVKPAHQIDDDVRAQFDMTALFAAERGWRYVVYDAESPIRGANLRFLAPFRDSAISEDSPKLPEGGLPLGEVASLFDVGSKGYAHCYALLWLGALEADLEQPLSSKTIVWERSA
;
A
#
# COMPACT_ATOMS: atom_id res chain seq x y z
N MET A 1 -5.86 -4.73 1.77
CA MET A 1 -4.48 -5.26 1.94
C MET A 1 -4.30 -5.77 3.36
N ASP A 2 -3.63 -6.89 3.55
CA ASP A 2 -3.26 -7.37 4.88
C ASP A 2 -1.90 -6.78 5.30
N LEU A 3 -1.94 -5.72 6.11
CA LEU A 3 -0.74 -5.08 6.65
C LEU A 3 -0.18 -5.78 7.90
N THR A 4 -0.74 -6.92 8.31
CA THR A 4 -0.22 -7.72 9.42
C THR A 4 0.82 -8.74 8.95
N GLN A 5 0.82 -9.10 7.68
CA GLN A 5 1.78 -10.01 7.09
C GLN A 5 3.15 -9.32 7.00
N GLN A 6 4.07 -9.75 7.85
CA GLN A 6 5.41 -9.18 7.95
C GLN A 6 6.43 -10.01 7.19
N TRP A 7 7.42 -9.34 6.63
CA TRP A 7 8.63 -9.99 6.15
C TRP A 7 9.42 -10.55 7.34
N LEU A 8 9.65 -11.85 7.34
CA LEU A 8 10.45 -12.51 8.37
C LEU A 8 11.92 -12.46 7.98
N ALA A 9 12.67 -11.61 8.67
CA ALA A 9 14.10 -11.44 8.41
C ALA A 9 14.89 -12.71 8.80
N SER A 10 15.79 -13.10 7.91
CA SER A 10 16.80 -14.15 8.14
C SER A 10 18.20 -13.59 7.83
N PRO A 11 18.77 -12.79 8.75
CA PRO A 11 19.98 -12.02 8.47
C PRO A 11 21.16 -12.90 8.10
N ALA A 12 21.85 -12.55 7.00
CA ALA A 12 23.03 -13.25 6.55
C ALA A 12 24.22 -13.03 7.51
N PRO A 13 25.15 -13.99 7.61
CA PRO A 13 26.42 -13.80 8.35
C PRO A 13 27.15 -12.54 7.87
N GLY A 14 27.58 -11.69 8.79
CA GLY A 14 28.32 -10.46 8.48
C GLY A 14 27.44 -9.20 8.29
N SER A 15 26.12 -9.29 8.40
CA SER A 15 25.18 -8.15 8.39
C SER A 15 25.19 -7.32 9.68
N ALA A 16 26.11 -7.58 10.62
CA ALA A 16 26.22 -6.83 11.87
C ALA A 16 26.35 -5.33 11.58
N VAL A 17 25.30 -4.59 11.94
CA VAL A 17 25.21 -3.15 11.73
C VAL A 17 25.95 -2.44 12.85
N LYS A 18 26.91 -1.55 12.49
CA LYS A 18 27.66 -0.70 13.43
C LYS A 18 26.95 0.62 13.69
N ARG A 19 26.32 1.18 12.66
CA ARG A 19 25.58 2.44 12.70
C ARG A 19 24.57 2.49 11.60
N THR A 20 23.39 3.07 11.90
CA THR A 20 22.34 3.34 10.90
C THR A 20 22.00 4.82 10.92
N ARG A 21 22.04 5.46 9.75
CA ARG A 21 21.62 6.85 9.54
C ARG A 21 20.38 6.85 8.64
N VAL A 22 19.49 7.78 8.91
CA VAL A 22 18.25 7.97 8.13
C VAL A 22 18.19 9.42 7.67
N GLU A 23 18.13 9.58 6.36
CA GLU A 23 17.91 10.87 5.73
C GLU A 23 16.44 10.93 5.25
N TYR A 24 15.79 12.06 5.45
CA TYR A 24 14.40 12.27 5.06
C TYR A 24 14.16 13.74 4.72
N ARG A 25 13.01 14.04 4.12
CA ARG A 25 12.63 15.41 3.78
C ARG A 25 11.30 15.77 4.42
N LEU A 26 11.29 16.79 5.27
CA LEU A 26 10.09 17.29 5.95
C LEU A 26 10.02 18.81 5.84
N ASP A 27 8.85 19.33 5.53
CA ASP A 27 8.58 20.77 5.37
C ASP A 27 9.58 21.48 4.41
N GLY A 28 9.99 20.77 3.36
CA GLY A 28 10.94 21.26 2.35
C GLY A 28 12.42 21.19 2.77
N VAL A 29 12.72 20.77 4.00
CA VAL A 29 14.08 20.64 4.55
C VAL A 29 14.52 19.18 4.49
N GLN A 30 15.75 18.95 4.00
CA GLN A 30 16.41 17.65 4.07
C GLN A 30 17.12 17.52 5.42
N LEU A 31 16.80 16.45 6.14
CA LEU A 31 17.25 16.20 7.51
C LEU A 31 17.92 14.82 7.58
N GLU A 32 18.87 14.67 8.49
CA GLU A 32 19.52 13.39 8.76
C GLU A 32 19.56 13.16 10.28
N VAL A 33 19.19 11.95 10.70
CA VAL A 33 19.20 11.54 12.11
C VAL A 33 19.84 10.17 12.26
N ASP A 34 20.26 9.84 13.48
CA ASP A 34 20.57 8.46 13.82
C ASP A 34 19.26 7.66 13.91
N ALA A 35 19.33 6.40 13.57
CA ALA A 35 18.14 5.53 13.48
C ALA A 35 17.33 5.47 14.79
N VAL A 36 17.97 5.59 15.94
CA VAL A 36 17.33 5.58 17.26
C VAL A 36 16.40 6.77 17.49
N ASP A 37 16.61 7.87 16.74
CA ASP A 37 15.86 9.12 16.87
C ASP A 37 14.69 9.20 15.85
N CYS A 38 14.46 8.15 15.06
CA CYS A 38 13.45 8.16 13.99
C CYS A 38 12.00 8.01 14.48
N ASN A 39 11.78 7.50 15.69
CA ASN A 39 10.44 7.05 16.11
C ASN A 39 9.41 8.18 16.18
N ASP A 40 9.85 9.40 16.47
CA ASP A 40 8.98 10.58 16.59
C ASP A 40 8.84 11.37 15.27
N VAL A 41 9.49 10.92 14.20
CA VAL A 41 9.39 11.57 12.88
C VAL A 41 8.08 11.21 12.21
N ALA A 42 7.38 12.24 11.74
CA ALA A 42 6.13 12.08 10.97
C ALA A 42 6.45 11.84 9.48
N PHE A 43 7.03 10.67 9.17
CA PHE A 43 7.44 10.33 7.79
C PHE A 43 6.27 10.37 6.81
N GLU A 44 5.05 10.09 7.25
CA GLU A 44 3.83 10.17 6.44
C GLU A 44 3.52 11.59 5.92
N ARG A 45 4.16 12.61 6.48
CA ARG A 45 4.09 14.02 6.03
C ARG A 45 5.29 14.42 5.20
N GLY A 46 6.25 13.53 5.04
CA GLY A 46 7.48 13.79 4.30
C GLY A 46 7.29 13.87 2.80
N ALA A 47 8.19 14.58 2.14
CA ALA A 47 8.34 14.53 0.69
C ALA A 47 9.34 13.43 0.29
N PRO A 48 9.26 12.89 -0.95
CA PRO A 48 10.23 11.92 -1.43
C PRO A 48 11.66 12.41 -1.28
N VAL A 49 12.55 11.56 -0.73
CA VAL A 49 13.98 11.91 -0.53
C VAL A 49 14.76 11.96 -1.84
N ARG A 50 14.25 11.33 -2.88
CA ARG A 50 14.79 11.42 -4.23
C ARG A 50 13.71 11.85 -5.23
N SER A 51 14.11 12.55 -6.30
CA SER A 51 13.22 12.87 -7.41
C SER A 51 12.96 11.64 -8.25
N PHE A 52 11.73 11.46 -8.72
CA PHE A 52 11.41 10.43 -9.71
C PHE A 52 12.19 10.72 -11.00
N PRO A 53 13.09 9.83 -11.44
CA PRO A 53 13.83 10.06 -12.67
C PRO A 53 12.85 10.01 -13.85
N SER A 54 12.69 11.14 -14.52
CA SER A 54 11.85 11.27 -15.71
C SER A 54 12.74 11.51 -16.94
N TRP A 55 12.84 10.51 -17.83
CA TRP A 55 13.48 10.67 -19.13
C TRP A 55 12.69 9.99 -20.24
N ARG A 56 12.86 10.53 -21.44
CA ARG A 56 12.21 10.02 -22.65
C ARG A 56 12.66 8.57 -22.91
N LEU A 57 11.71 7.66 -23.14
CA LEU A 57 11.90 6.22 -23.29
C LEU A 57 12.07 5.42 -21.99
N LYS A 58 11.69 5.96 -20.84
CA LYS A 58 11.57 5.19 -19.60
C LYS A 58 10.60 4.02 -19.80
N ARG A 59 11.02 2.81 -19.39
CA ARG A 59 10.18 1.60 -19.48
C ARG A 59 9.19 1.46 -18.33
N HIS A 60 9.25 2.37 -17.34
CA HIS A 60 8.38 2.36 -16.17
C HIS A 60 7.39 3.52 -16.26
N TYR A 61 6.16 3.25 -15.85
CA TYR A 61 5.08 4.24 -15.79
C TYR A 61 5.08 4.85 -14.39
N ASP A 62 5.65 6.02 -14.24
CA ASP A 62 5.57 6.84 -13.03
C ASP A 62 4.35 7.76 -13.08
N GLY A 63 3.84 8.13 -11.90
CA GLY A 63 2.69 9.01 -11.79
C GLY A 63 2.29 9.26 -10.35
N TYR A 64 1.06 9.72 -10.18
CA TYR A 64 0.47 9.97 -8.88
C TYR A 64 -0.87 9.24 -8.76
N HIS A 65 -1.12 8.63 -7.62
CA HIS A 65 -2.41 8.09 -7.25
C HIS A 65 -3.08 9.01 -6.22
N TRP A 66 -4.32 9.41 -6.51
CA TRP A 66 -5.14 10.15 -5.55
C TRP A 66 -5.71 9.20 -4.52
N MET A 67 -5.32 9.34 -3.27
CA MET A 67 -5.88 8.59 -2.15
C MET A 67 -7.08 9.35 -1.58
N GLY A 68 -8.30 8.90 -1.91
CA GLY A 68 -9.55 9.58 -1.53
C GLY A 68 -9.73 9.69 -0.02
N ALA A 69 -9.41 8.62 0.71
CA ALA A 69 -9.51 8.61 2.17
C ALA A 69 -8.60 9.62 2.87
N LEU A 70 -7.45 9.97 2.27
CA LEU A 70 -6.47 10.89 2.84
C LEU A 70 -6.53 12.29 2.23
N GLY A 71 -7.16 12.46 1.06
CA GLY A 71 -7.22 13.73 0.34
C GLY A 71 -5.85 14.17 -0.21
N VAL A 72 -4.96 13.23 -0.55
CA VAL A 72 -3.60 13.53 -1.04
C VAL A 72 -3.24 12.67 -2.26
N SER A 73 -2.31 13.19 -3.07
CA SER A 73 -1.72 12.45 -4.19
C SER A 73 -0.37 11.87 -3.80
N ILE A 74 -0.20 10.56 -3.93
CA ILE A 74 1.02 9.84 -3.61
C ILE A 74 1.70 9.36 -4.89
N GLY A 75 3.01 9.57 -5.00
CA GLY A 75 3.80 9.19 -6.16
C GLY A 75 4.05 7.68 -6.23
N PHE A 76 4.17 7.17 -7.47
CA PHE A 76 4.60 5.80 -7.76
C PHE A 76 5.56 5.79 -8.96
N GLU A 77 6.49 4.83 -9.02
CA GLU A 77 7.46 4.65 -10.11
C GLU A 77 7.14 3.44 -11.00
N SER A 78 6.16 2.63 -10.63
CA SER A 78 5.73 1.46 -11.38
C SER A 78 4.23 1.20 -11.26
N LEU A 79 3.68 0.39 -12.18
CA LEU A 79 2.26 -0.01 -12.12
C LEU A 79 1.98 -0.91 -10.90
N THR A 80 2.95 -1.67 -10.44
CA THR A 80 2.84 -2.48 -9.21
C THR A 80 2.73 -1.60 -7.97
N GLU A 81 3.52 -0.52 -7.91
CA GLU A 81 3.40 0.49 -6.85
C GLU A 81 2.06 1.22 -6.88
N ARG A 82 1.54 1.56 -8.08
CA ARG A 82 0.20 2.11 -8.21
C ARG A 82 -0.87 1.15 -7.66
N ASP A 83 -0.77 -0.14 -7.96
CA ASP A 83 -1.72 -1.14 -7.48
C ASP A 83 -1.60 -1.31 -5.95
N CYS A 84 -0.40 -1.20 -5.38
CA CYS A 84 -0.18 -1.11 -3.94
C CYS A 84 -0.90 0.10 -3.33
N LEU A 85 -0.78 1.29 -3.93
CA LEU A 85 -1.49 2.50 -3.45
C LEU A 85 -3.01 2.36 -3.52
N ILE A 86 -3.54 1.69 -4.55
CA ILE A 86 -4.99 1.41 -4.66
C ILE A 86 -5.45 0.48 -3.53
N GLU A 87 -4.66 -0.53 -3.18
CA GLU A 87 -4.95 -1.39 -2.02
C GLU A 87 -4.89 -0.61 -0.70
N LEU A 88 -3.89 0.26 -0.53
CA LEU A 88 -3.75 1.10 0.66
C LEU A 88 -4.91 2.10 0.82
N ASP A 89 -5.37 2.74 -0.28
CA ASP A 89 -6.48 3.69 -0.28
C ASP A 89 -7.79 3.05 0.23
N ARG A 90 -7.91 1.75 0.05
CA ARG A 90 -9.06 0.95 0.47
C ARG A 90 -8.86 0.25 1.82
N THR A 91 -7.66 0.31 2.38
CA THR A 91 -7.33 -0.40 3.63
C THR A 91 -7.79 0.42 4.84
N PRO A 92 -8.71 -0.12 5.68
CA PRO A 92 -9.15 0.58 6.87
C PRO A 92 -8.00 0.88 7.83
N GLY A 93 -8.08 2.03 8.51
CA GLY A 93 -7.10 2.43 9.51
C GLY A 93 -5.82 3.06 8.93
N VAL A 94 -5.67 3.18 7.62
CA VAL A 94 -4.59 3.96 7.01
C VAL A 94 -4.92 5.45 7.17
N VAL A 95 -4.05 6.18 7.91
CA VAL A 95 -4.23 7.61 8.20
C VAL A 95 -3.12 8.49 7.61
N GLY A 96 -2.12 7.89 6.97
CA GLY A 96 -1.08 8.63 6.26
C GLY A 96 -0.20 7.71 5.43
N VAL A 97 0.23 8.20 4.27
CA VAL A 97 1.15 7.49 3.35
C VAL A 97 2.13 8.48 2.77
N ALA A 98 3.41 8.11 2.72
CA ALA A 98 4.44 8.83 1.97
C ALA A 98 5.22 7.88 1.08
N SER A 99 5.48 8.30 -0.17
CA SER A 99 6.36 7.59 -1.09
C SER A 99 7.81 7.98 -0.85
N GLN A 100 8.72 7.01 -0.95
CA GLN A 100 10.16 7.19 -0.76
C GLN A 100 10.50 8.07 0.46
N PRO A 101 9.98 7.68 1.64
CA PRO A 101 9.92 8.52 2.83
C PRO A 101 11.30 8.82 3.40
N MET A 102 12.26 7.95 3.14
CA MET A 102 13.59 8.00 3.75
C MET A 102 14.66 7.29 2.93
N TRP A 103 15.89 7.66 3.17
CA TRP A 103 17.08 6.95 2.74
C TRP A 103 17.79 6.36 3.96
N ILE A 104 17.83 5.04 4.05
CA ILE A 104 18.47 4.32 5.14
C ILE A 104 19.87 3.93 4.72
N ARG A 105 20.86 4.23 5.55
CA ARG A 105 22.26 3.91 5.31
C ARG A 105 22.84 3.13 6.50
N TRP A 106 23.30 1.93 6.23
CA TRP A 106 23.93 1.05 7.22
C TRP A 106 25.42 1.00 7.01
N THR A 107 26.18 1.32 8.06
CA THR A 107 27.61 1.01 8.13
C THR A 107 27.76 -0.39 8.70
N THR A 108 28.20 -1.34 7.88
CA THR A 108 28.39 -2.75 8.27
C THR A 108 29.87 -3.11 8.30
N ALA A 109 30.21 -4.33 8.76
CA ALA A 109 31.57 -4.87 8.64
C ALA A 109 32.02 -5.06 7.18
N GLY A 110 31.04 -5.31 6.26
CA GLY A 110 31.26 -5.48 4.83
C GLY A 110 31.21 -4.18 4.01
N GLY A 111 31.06 -3.02 4.66
CA GLY A 111 30.97 -1.72 3.98
C GLY A 111 29.62 -1.01 4.16
N LEU A 112 29.42 0.03 3.35
CA LEU A 112 28.17 0.78 3.34
C LEU A 112 27.10 0.01 2.57
N ARG A 113 25.92 -0.08 3.14
CA ARG A 113 24.68 -0.55 2.50
C ARG A 113 23.63 0.54 2.61
N GLU A 114 22.75 0.62 1.61
CA GLU A 114 21.74 1.67 1.56
C GLU A 114 20.44 1.18 0.93
N HIS A 115 19.33 1.79 1.33
CA HIS A 115 18.01 1.47 0.81
C HIS A 115 17.07 2.67 0.85
N TYR A 116 16.18 2.74 -0.12
CA TYR A 116 15.05 3.66 -0.21
C TYR A 116 13.77 2.83 -0.21
N PRO A 117 13.12 2.64 0.94
CA PRO A 117 11.82 1.97 0.97
C PRO A 117 10.78 2.71 0.13
N ASP A 118 9.89 1.98 -0.52
CA ASP A 118 8.91 2.58 -1.44
C ASP A 118 7.87 3.42 -0.70
N TYR A 119 7.36 2.91 0.44
CA TYR A 119 6.33 3.60 1.20
C TYR A 119 6.54 3.53 2.71
N PHE A 120 6.09 4.59 3.37
CA PHE A 120 5.82 4.60 4.80
C PHE A 120 4.33 4.80 5.00
N VAL A 121 3.70 3.93 5.79
CA VAL A 121 2.26 3.94 6.06
C VAL A 121 2.05 4.16 7.57
N ARG A 122 1.25 5.16 7.91
CA ARG A 122 0.77 5.40 9.25
C ARG A 122 -0.61 4.80 9.42
N LEU A 123 -0.78 4.00 10.45
CA LEU A 123 -2.06 3.41 10.83
C LEU A 123 -2.62 4.10 12.07
N ASP A 124 -3.92 3.88 12.32
CA ASP A 124 -4.57 4.23 13.58
C ASP A 124 -3.74 3.77 14.78
N GLY A 125 -3.85 4.49 15.91
CA GLY A 125 -3.10 4.16 17.11
C GLY A 125 -1.60 4.39 17.01
N ARG A 126 -1.15 5.19 16.02
CA ARG A 126 0.27 5.55 15.77
C ARG A 126 1.15 4.39 15.30
N GLN A 127 0.57 3.26 14.93
CA GLN A 127 1.34 2.17 14.34
C GLN A 127 1.93 2.59 12.99
N ALA A 128 3.09 2.03 12.65
CA ALA A 128 3.77 2.32 11.39
C ALA A 128 4.13 1.04 10.64
N VAL A 129 4.04 1.12 9.31
CA VAL A 129 4.45 0.07 8.40
C VAL A 129 5.41 0.68 7.38
N LEU A 130 6.60 0.11 7.27
CA LEU A 130 7.54 0.39 6.20
C LEU A 130 7.28 -0.63 5.09
N MET A 131 7.26 -0.21 3.83
CA MET A 131 6.89 -1.09 2.74
C MET A 131 7.84 -0.99 1.56
N ASP A 132 8.08 -2.13 0.95
CA ASP A 132 8.64 -2.26 -0.40
C ASP A 132 7.62 -2.93 -1.32
N VAL A 133 7.73 -2.63 -2.61
CA VAL A 133 6.88 -3.21 -3.66
C VAL A 133 7.76 -3.98 -4.62
N LYS A 134 7.69 -5.31 -4.55
CA LYS A 134 8.54 -6.17 -5.37
C LYS A 134 7.84 -7.49 -5.70
N PRO A 135 7.60 -7.80 -6.99
CA PRO A 135 7.10 -9.11 -7.37
C PRO A 135 8.02 -10.22 -6.84
N ALA A 136 7.45 -11.28 -6.26
CA ALA A 136 8.21 -12.35 -5.61
C ALA A 136 9.28 -12.97 -6.52
N HIS A 137 8.99 -13.13 -7.83
CA HIS A 137 9.94 -13.67 -8.81
C HIS A 137 11.13 -12.75 -9.13
N GLN A 138 11.14 -11.50 -8.63
CA GLN A 138 12.22 -10.53 -8.78
C GLN A 138 13.05 -10.37 -7.50
N ILE A 139 12.77 -11.17 -6.47
CA ILE A 139 13.50 -11.15 -5.20
C ILE A 139 14.63 -12.18 -5.29
N ASP A 140 15.81 -11.72 -5.68
CA ASP A 140 17.06 -12.48 -5.62
C ASP A 140 17.70 -12.40 -4.21
N ASP A 141 18.87 -13.01 -4.05
CA ASP A 141 19.55 -13.07 -2.75
C ASP A 141 20.03 -11.68 -2.28
N ASP A 142 20.42 -10.78 -3.18
CA ASP A 142 20.84 -9.43 -2.82
C ASP A 142 19.67 -8.58 -2.35
N VAL A 143 18.54 -8.65 -3.06
CA VAL A 143 17.27 -8.00 -2.67
C VAL A 143 16.77 -8.56 -1.35
N ARG A 144 16.82 -9.89 -1.16
CA ARG A 144 16.44 -10.53 0.10
C ARG A 144 17.28 -10.03 1.27
N ALA A 145 18.61 -9.98 1.10
CA ALA A 145 19.51 -9.46 2.12
C ALA A 145 19.22 -8.00 2.49
N GLN A 146 18.85 -7.18 1.50
CA GLN A 146 18.42 -5.79 1.71
C GLN A 146 17.11 -5.72 2.50
N PHE A 147 16.11 -6.53 2.13
CA PHE A 147 14.83 -6.60 2.83
C PHE A 147 14.98 -7.09 4.26
N ASP A 148 15.85 -8.08 4.50
CA ASP A 148 16.15 -8.57 5.85
C ASP A 148 16.74 -7.46 6.73
N MET A 149 17.65 -6.63 6.21
CA MET A 149 18.20 -5.49 6.94
C MET A 149 17.12 -4.44 7.21
N THR A 150 16.23 -4.19 6.25
CA THR A 150 15.12 -3.23 6.40
C THR A 150 14.10 -3.73 7.41
N ALA A 151 13.79 -5.02 7.42
CA ALA A 151 12.89 -5.63 8.40
C ALA A 151 13.44 -5.52 9.83
N LEU A 152 14.75 -5.78 10.02
CA LEU A 152 15.41 -5.58 11.32
C LEU A 152 15.36 -4.11 11.76
N PHE A 153 15.67 -3.18 10.84
CA PHE A 153 15.56 -1.75 11.09
C PHE A 153 14.15 -1.35 11.53
N ALA A 154 13.10 -1.83 10.86
CA ALA A 154 11.72 -1.56 11.21
C ALA A 154 11.35 -2.16 12.58
N ALA A 155 11.71 -3.43 12.83
CA ALA A 155 11.41 -4.12 14.07
C ALA A 155 12.03 -3.45 15.31
N GLU A 156 13.28 -2.95 15.21
CA GLU A 156 13.94 -2.20 16.29
C GLU A 156 13.19 -0.91 16.69
N ARG A 157 12.31 -0.41 15.81
CA ARG A 157 11.48 0.80 16.00
C ARG A 157 10.05 0.48 16.37
N GLY A 158 9.73 -0.82 16.50
CA GLY A 158 8.36 -1.27 16.71
C GLY A 158 7.48 -1.07 15.48
N TRP A 159 8.06 -0.89 14.30
CA TRP A 159 7.35 -0.82 13.02
C TRP A 159 7.24 -2.20 12.39
N ARG A 160 6.21 -2.40 11.58
CA ARG A 160 6.12 -3.56 10.70
C ARG A 160 6.89 -3.29 9.41
N TYR A 161 7.34 -4.34 8.76
CA TYR A 161 7.89 -4.28 7.42
C TYR A 161 7.14 -5.27 6.52
N VAL A 162 6.60 -4.77 5.42
CA VAL A 162 5.78 -5.53 4.48
C VAL A 162 6.37 -5.40 3.09
N VAL A 163 6.45 -6.51 2.35
CA VAL A 163 6.76 -6.51 0.92
C VAL A 163 5.49 -6.84 0.15
N TYR A 164 5.04 -5.90 -0.67
CA TYR A 164 3.88 -6.07 -1.54
C TYR A 164 4.33 -6.63 -2.89
N ASP A 165 3.73 -7.72 -3.34
CA ASP A 165 4.14 -8.41 -4.56
C ASP A 165 3.11 -8.38 -5.71
N ALA A 166 1.88 -7.92 -5.47
CA ALA A 166 0.78 -7.88 -6.45
C ALA A 166 0.51 -9.26 -7.10
N GLU A 167 0.42 -10.32 -6.28
CA GLU A 167 0.30 -11.72 -6.73
C GLU A 167 -0.86 -11.95 -7.70
N SER A 168 -1.97 -11.19 -7.57
CA SER A 168 -3.17 -11.41 -8.37
C SER A 168 -3.43 -10.31 -9.40
N PRO A 169 -3.17 -10.55 -10.69
CA PRO A 169 -3.53 -9.63 -11.77
C PRO A 169 -5.04 -9.36 -11.85
N ILE A 170 -5.87 -10.36 -11.51
CA ILE A 170 -7.35 -10.25 -11.55
C ILE A 170 -7.79 -9.30 -10.45
N ARG A 171 -7.33 -9.50 -9.21
CA ARG A 171 -7.61 -8.60 -8.10
C ARG A 171 -7.19 -7.16 -8.41
N GLY A 172 -5.98 -6.98 -8.91
CA GLY A 172 -5.50 -5.66 -9.33
C GLY A 172 -6.38 -5.02 -10.41
N ALA A 173 -6.86 -5.78 -11.39
CA ALA A 173 -7.79 -5.29 -12.40
C ALA A 173 -9.14 -4.88 -11.80
N ASN A 174 -9.70 -5.69 -10.91
CA ASN A 174 -10.95 -5.39 -10.21
C ASN A 174 -10.83 -4.13 -9.36
N LEU A 175 -9.75 -3.96 -8.61
CA LEU A 175 -9.54 -2.77 -7.77
C LEU A 175 -9.35 -1.51 -8.60
N ARG A 176 -8.61 -1.57 -9.72
CA ARG A 176 -8.52 -0.45 -10.66
C ARG A 176 -9.88 -0.08 -11.26
N PHE A 177 -10.73 -1.06 -11.51
CA PHE A 177 -12.09 -0.83 -11.97
C PHE A 177 -12.97 -0.20 -10.89
N LEU A 178 -12.84 -0.59 -9.63
CA LEU A 178 -13.63 -0.08 -8.51
C LEU A 178 -13.16 1.31 -8.03
N ALA A 179 -11.87 1.63 -8.15
CA ALA A 179 -11.30 2.87 -7.63
C ALA A 179 -12.02 4.18 -8.07
N PRO A 180 -12.54 4.34 -9.30
CA PRO A 180 -13.31 5.51 -9.68
C PRO A 180 -14.63 5.73 -8.91
N PHE A 181 -15.13 4.69 -8.23
CA PHE A 181 -16.40 4.77 -7.47
C PHE A 181 -16.20 5.18 -6.00
N ARG A 182 -14.96 5.39 -5.54
CA ARG A 182 -14.62 5.77 -4.16
C ARG A 182 -15.26 7.09 -3.69
N ASP A 183 -15.36 8.07 -4.59
CA ASP A 183 -15.88 9.41 -4.29
C ASP A 183 -17.38 9.52 -4.61
N SER A 184 -18.06 8.42 -4.85
CA SER A 184 -19.48 8.44 -5.13
C SER A 184 -20.23 8.89 -3.87
N ALA A 185 -21.03 9.95 -4.00
CA ALA A 185 -21.94 10.43 -2.92
C ALA A 185 -23.09 9.43 -2.73
N ILE A 186 -22.75 8.23 -2.34
CA ILE A 186 -23.65 7.09 -2.17
C ILE A 186 -23.77 6.87 -0.67
N SER A 187 -25.00 6.66 -0.18
CA SER A 187 -25.22 6.20 1.19
C SER A 187 -24.47 4.87 1.40
N GLU A 188 -23.80 4.75 2.54
CA GLU A 188 -23.15 3.49 2.95
C GLU A 188 -24.20 2.43 3.33
N ASP A 189 -25.49 2.75 3.24
CA ASP A 189 -26.57 1.82 3.53
C ASP A 189 -26.57 0.66 2.54
N SER A 190 -26.05 -0.46 3.00
CA SER A 190 -26.11 -1.73 2.28
C SER A 190 -27.48 -2.37 2.46
N PRO A 191 -28.07 -2.95 1.42
CA PRO A 191 -29.30 -3.72 1.60
C PRO A 191 -28.99 -4.97 2.41
N LYS A 192 -29.90 -5.40 3.26
CA LYS A 192 -29.76 -6.68 3.96
C LYS A 192 -29.82 -7.81 2.95
N LEU A 193 -28.72 -8.57 2.88
CA LEU A 193 -28.59 -9.69 1.98
C LEU A 193 -28.81 -11.02 2.73
N PRO A 194 -29.30 -12.07 2.05
CA PRO A 194 -29.41 -13.41 2.65
C PRO A 194 -28.02 -13.97 2.96
N GLU A 195 -27.98 -14.93 3.87
CA GLU A 195 -26.78 -15.73 4.10
C GLU A 195 -26.28 -16.36 2.79
N GLY A 196 -25.00 -16.19 2.46
CA GLY A 196 -24.41 -16.60 1.19
C GLY A 196 -24.48 -15.57 0.06
N GLY A 197 -25.12 -14.41 0.31
CA GLY A 197 -25.13 -13.28 -0.63
C GLY A 197 -26.06 -13.46 -1.84
N LEU A 198 -25.99 -12.53 -2.78
CA LEU A 198 -26.75 -12.52 -4.04
C LEU A 198 -25.83 -12.15 -5.21
N PRO A 199 -26.20 -12.51 -6.47
CA PRO A 199 -25.54 -12.00 -7.66
C PRO A 199 -25.53 -10.46 -7.71
N LEU A 200 -24.41 -9.87 -8.07
CA LEU A 200 -24.24 -8.40 -8.15
C LEU A 200 -25.34 -7.72 -8.98
N GLY A 201 -25.80 -8.35 -10.07
CA GLY A 201 -26.89 -7.83 -10.90
C GLY A 201 -28.23 -7.78 -10.17
N GLU A 202 -28.51 -8.73 -9.28
CA GLU A 202 -29.72 -8.73 -8.46
C GLU A 202 -29.65 -7.63 -7.39
N VAL A 203 -28.49 -7.51 -6.70
CA VAL A 203 -28.28 -6.44 -5.70
C VAL A 203 -28.36 -5.07 -6.35
N ALA A 204 -27.80 -4.89 -7.53
CA ALA A 204 -27.88 -3.64 -8.29
C ALA A 204 -29.32 -3.23 -8.58
N SER A 205 -30.20 -4.21 -8.85
CA SER A 205 -31.63 -3.98 -9.12
C SER A 205 -32.43 -3.55 -7.88
N LEU A 206 -31.90 -3.75 -6.67
CA LEU A 206 -32.52 -3.28 -5.44
C LEU A 206 -32.36 -1.77 -5.23
N PHE A 207 -31.33 -1.17 -5.80
CA PHE A 207 -31.07 0.28 -5.67
C PHE A 207 -31.72 1.08 -6.80
N ASP A 208 -31.53 0.67 -8.06
CA ASP A 208 -32.09 1.34 -9.22
C ASP A 208 -31.99 0.40 -10.45
N VAL A 209 -32.77 0.69 -11.47
CA VAL A 209 -32.70 -0.06 -12.71
C VAL A 209 -31.56 0.49 -13.59
N GLY A 210 -30.70 -0.40 -14.07
CA GLY A 210 -29.64 -0.07 -15.02
C GLY A 210 -28.32 0.33 -14.38
N SER A 211 -27.58 1.27 -15.02
CA SER A 211 -26.20 1.58 -14.67
C SER A 211 -26.03 2.22 -13.28
N LYS A 212 -27.02 2.92 -12.76
CA LYS A 212 -26.97 3.57 -11.44
C LYS A 212 -26.89 2.55 -10.31
N GLY A 213 -27.69 1.47 -10.39
CA GLY A 213 -27.66 0.40 -9.39
C GLY A 213 -26.28 -0.28 -9.33
N TYR A 214 -25.66 -0.54 -10.50
CA TYR A 214 -24.30 -1.07 -10.54
C TYR A 214 -23.27 -0.10 -9.94
N ALA A 215 -23.35 1.19 -10.27
CA ALA A 215 -22.44 2.18 -9.70
C ALA A 215 -22.54 2.22 -8.17
N HIS A 216 -23.76 2.07 -7.63
CA HIS A 216 -23.97 1.96 -6.18
C HIS A 216 -23.29 0.73 -5.59
N CYS A 217 -23.48 -0.45 -6.19
CA CYS A 217 -22.81 -1.67 -5.74
C CYS A 217 -21.28 -1.55 -5.81
N TYR A 218 -20.72 -0.95 -6.87
CA TYR A 218 -19.28 -0.75 -7.00
C TYR A 218 -18.72 0.18 -5.92
N ALA A 219 -19.46 1.23 -5.54
CA ALA A 219 -19.07 2.08 -4.44
C ALA A 219 -19.11 1.33 -3.10
N LEU A 220 -20.15 0.53 -2.83
CA LEU A 220 -20.23 -0.30 -1.62
C LEU A 220 -19.12 -1.36 -1.57
N LEU A 221 -18.76 -1.95 -2.72
CA LEU A 221 -17.61 -2.87 -2.83
C LEU A 221 -16.28 -2.14 -2.56
N TRP A 222 -16.14 -0.90 -3.03
CA TRP A 222 -14.95 -0.10 -2.73
C TRP A 222 -14.85 0.24 -1.24
N LEU A 223 -15.94 0.70 -0.65
CA LEU A 223 -16.02 1.05 0.78
C LEU A 223 -15.95 -0.17 1.71
N GLY A 224 -16.11 -1.37 1.16
CA GLY A 224 -16.11 -2.62 1.94
C GLY A 224 -17.40 -2.85 2.73
N ALA A 225 -18.46 -2.13 2.44
CA ALA A 225 -19.81 -2.42 2.96
C ALA A 225 -20.42 -3.67 2.30
N LEU A 226 -20.10 -3.87 1.02
CA LEU A 226 -20.24 -5.15 0.33
C LEU A 226 -18.87 -5.79 0.10
N GLU A 227 -18.84 -7.10 0.14
CA GLU A 227 -17.68 -7.93 -0.16
C GLU A 227 -17.95 -8.87 -1.32
N ALA A 228 -16.91 -9.25 -2.05
CA ALA A 228 -16.91 -10.23 -3.12
C ALA A 228 -15.55 -10.92 -3.20
N ASP A 229 -15.50 -12.08 -3.85
CA ASP A 229 -14.23 -12.70 -4.24
C ASP A 229 -13.61 -11.88 -5.39
N LEU A 230 -12.69 -10.98 -5.03
CA LEU A 230 -11.96 -10.15 -5.99
C LEU A 230 -10.84 -10.91 -6.73
N GLU A 231 -10.56 -12.15 -6.37
CA GLU A 231 -9.65 -13.02 -7.12
C GLU A 231 -10.30 -13.60 -8.40
N GLN A 232 -11.60 -13.38 -8.58
CA GLN A 232 -12.34 -13.72 -9.80
C GLN A 232 -12.78 -12.44 -10.53
N PRO A 233 -12.88 -12.47 -11.88
CA PRO A 233 -13.35 -11.31 -12.64
C PRO A 233 -14.76 -10.87 -12.20
N LEU A 234 -14.91 -9.57 -11.90
CA LEU A 234 -16.22 -9.01 -11.56
C LEU A 234 -17.18 -9.05 -12.75
N SER A 235 -18.39 -9.49 -12.48
CA SER A 235 -19.48 -9.56 -13.44
C SER A 235 -20.84 -9.43 -12.76
N SER A 236 -21.93 -9.32 -13.50
CA SER A 236 -23.30 -9.32 -12.95
C SER A 236 -23.65 -10.60 -12.17
N LYS A 237 -22.89 -11.70 -12.39
CA LYS A 237 -23.08 -12.99 -11.71
C LYS A 237 -22.19 -13.15 -10.49
N THR A 238 -21.26 -12.24 -10.22
CA THR A 238 -20.41 -12.28 -9.03
C THR A 238 -21.27 -12.22 -7.78
N ILE A 239 -21.11 -13.18 -6.89
CA ILE A 239 -21.82 -13.16 -5.61
C ILE A 239 -21.20 -12.09 -4.72
N VAL A 240 -22.06 -11.26 -4.16
CA VAL A 240 -21.71 -10.23 -3.17
C VAL A 240 -22.46 -10.47 -1.89
N TRP A 241 -21.82 -10.16 -0.75
CA TRP A 241 -22.39 -10.32 0.59
C TRP A 241 -22.07 -9.10 1.45
N GLU A 242 -22.83 -8.93 2.53
CA GLU A 242 -22.52 -7.89 3.52
C GLU A 242 -21.27 -8.26 4.30
N ARG A 243 -20.47 -7.25 4.65
CA ARG A 243 -19.35 -7.44 5.56
C ARG A 243 -19.86 -7.87 6.92
N SER A 244 -19.38 -8.99 7.42
CA SER A 244 -19.63 -9.39 8.81
C SER A 244 -19.01 -8.37 9.77
N ALA A 245 -19.82 -7.93 10.75
CA ALA A 245 -19.43 -6.96 11.76
C ALA A 245 -18.32 -7.50 12.68
#